data_ab2cfa94052324622ae2f75f8911a8c5
#
_entry.id   ab2cfa94052324622ae2f75f8911a8c5
#
_cell.length_a   1.000
_cell.length_b   1.000
_cell.length_c   1.000
_cell.angle_alpha   90.00
_cell.angle_beta   90.00
_cell.angle_gamma   90.00
#
_symmetry.space_group_name_H-M   'P 1'
#
loop_
_entity.id
_entity.type
_entity.pdbx_description
1 polymer ?
#
loop_
_entity_poly.entity_id
_entity_poly.type
_entity_poly.pdbx_seq_one_letter_code
_entity_poly.pdbx_strand_id
1 'polypeptide(L)'
;MQLTQVRSHLFRNIVDSGDVEIAPDVTALVGKNESGKTALLSAIYRFHPVYPEHSFALGQDYPRWRKVKDTRSGKINDAKPVTCTFTLDDEDLKAVADVLGPDVVKGRSYSRSIPYEGGHTVTLGVDEGAALENLYNGEEVPPALRSVLGTRSLAAALEQADSLEAAEDSDYTAEDIELFTRAARQRLDDCKSAWHRVARMLREREPKFFYFSNYQNLPGRIALTDLSGQEEEPGASSMQTARALLELASTTTGALSAEDFEERKAELEAVSNDLTQQVFEYWKQNPDLSVEIDLDKTTVQQPNGQQAVASHLDIRVRDRRHGFTNNFSARSTGFQWFFSFLAAFSEFENYPHGVVVLLDEPGLSLHGRAQADFLRFINERLAPVAQVIYTTHSPFMVETARLDRVRIVEDRGPDTGAVVTDEVLSVTDDSLFPLQAALGYDIAQNLFVGPDNLLVEGTSDYTYLTLISDFLKEAGRTHLDERWRILPAGGATNIPAFVALIGTNLQATVLIDSTPAGVAKLKTLTNKGLLSPKRLLLTDSFSDGVKDSDIEDLFSPGDYIKLYNAAFGTKLKVSDLNGNDRIIARITRATGAPFTEHGRPADALLRKRDTLLPGLSETTLSRFEQLFTAINSTLA
;
A
#
# COMPACT_ATOMS: atom_id res chain seq x y z
N MET A 1 10.73 -0.15 -11.77
CA MET A 1 9.29 0.25 -11.96
C MET A 1 8.50 0.12 -10.68
N GLN A 2 7.41 0.89 -10.50
CA GLN A 2 6.61 0.95 -9.29
C GLN A 2 5.15 0.58 -9.57
N LEU A 3 4.56 -0.30 -8.76
CA LEU A 3 3.14 -0.65 -8.86
C LEU A 3 2.28 0.56 -8.43
N THR A 4 1.41 1.03 -9.31
CA THR A 4 0.56 2.21 -9.04
C THR A 4 -0.92 1.89 -8.99
N GLN A 5 -1.36 0.83 -9.65
CA GLN A 5 -2.78 0.48 -9.70
C GLN A 5 -2.98 -1.02 -9.89
N VAL A 6 -4.02 -1.54 -9.28
CA VAL A 6 -4.45 -2.94 -9.43
C VAL A 6 -5.95 -2.98 -9.72
N ARG A 7 -6.38 -3.89 -10.59
CA ARG A 7 -7.79 -4.23 -10.80
C ARG A 7 -7.97 -5.73 -10.83
N SER A 8 -8.97 -6.21 -10.14
CA SER A 8 -9.41 -7.62 -10.19
C SER A 8 -10.82 -7.69 -10.76
N HIS A 9 -11.03 -8.55 -11.77
CA HIS A 9 -12.31 -8.70 -12.45
C HIS A 9 -12.67 -10.18 -12.58
N LEU A 10 -13.83 -10.53 -12.01
CA LEU A 10 -14.41 -11.88 -11.99
C LEU A 10 -13.49 -12.92 -11.32
N PHE A 11 -13.05 -12.60 -10.09
CA PHE A 11 -12.21 -13.49 -9.29
C PHE A 11 -12.84 -13.73 -7.91
N ARG A 12 -13.13 -14.97 -7.55
CA ARG A 12 -13.75 -15.41 -6.28
C ARG A 12 -15.03 -14.62 -5.98
N ASN A 13 -15.06 -13.79 -4.92
CA ASN A 13 -16.18 -12.92 -4.59
C ASN A 13 -16.06 -11.51 -5.21
N ILE A 14 -15.03 -11.22 -5.98
CA ILE A 14 -14.87 -9.97 -6.69
C ILE A 14 -15.52 -10.08 -8.07
N VAL A 15 -16.48 -9.23 -8.35
CA VAL A 15 -17.04 -9.06 -9.72
C VAL A 15 -16.20 -8.04 -10.48
N ASP A 16 -16.00 -6.89 -9.89
CA ASP A 16 -15.09 -5.86 -10.38
C ASP A 16 -14.65 -5.00 -9.19
N SER A 17 -13.37 -5.04 -8.85
CA SER A 17 -12.83 -4.26 -7.74
C SER A 17 -12.86 -2.75 -7.99
N GLY A 18 -13.04 -2.33 -9.25
CA GLY A 18 -12.62 -1.02 -9.69
C GLY A 18 -11.09 -0.92 -9.77
N ASP A 19 -10.63 0.26 -10.15
CA ASP A 19 -9.22 0.59 -10.20
C ASP A 19 -8.73 0.97 -8.80
N VAL A 20 -7.93 0.10 -8.20
CA VAL A 20 -7.39 0.25 -6.84
C VAL A 20 -6.04 0.94 -6.92
N GLU A 21 -5.96 2.18 -6.48
CA GLU A 21 -4.70 2.93 -6.39
C GLU A 21 -3.81 2.37 -5.28
N ILE A 22 -2.56 2.10 -5.60
CA ILE A 22 -1.54 1.60 -4.67
C ILE A 22 -0.59 2.74 -4.32
N ALA A 23 -0.43 2.99 -3.02
CA ALA A 23 0.50 3.99 -2.51
C ALA A 23 1.96 3.59 -2.81
N PRO A 24 2.87 4.57 -2.95
CA PRO A 24 4.26 4.29 -3.29
C PRO A 24 5.02 3.51 -2.21
N ASP A 25 4.55 3.54 -0.98
CA ASP A 25 5.17 2.95 0.20
C ASP A 25 4.29 1.85 0.83
N VAL A 26 3.17 2.22 1.43
CA VAL A 26 2.29 1.31 2.17
C VAL A 26 0.83 1.50 1.75
N THR A 27 0.11 0.41 1.49
CA THR A 27 -1.33 0.41 1.25
C THR A 27 -2.02 -0.55 2.20
N ALA A 28 -2.99 -0.06 2.96
CA ALA A 28 -3.80 -0.84 3.89
C ALA A 28 -5.18 -1.16 3.29
N LEU A 29 -5.49 -2.43 3.09
CA LEU A 29 -6.80 -2.92 2.66
C LEU A 29 -7.64 -3.21 3.91
N VAL A 30 -8.61 -2.35 4.21
CA VAL A 30 -9.40 -2.40 5.43
C VAL A 30 -10.84 -2.83 5.11
N GLY A 31 -11.43 -3.69 5.91
CA GLY A 31 -12.82 -4.13 5.74
C GLY A 31 -13.19 -5.25 6.69
N LYS A 32 -14.47 -5.60 6.74
CA LYS A 32 -14.99 -6.72 7.53
C LYS A 32 -14.40 -8.07 7.09
N ASN A 33 -14.54 -9.07 7.94
CA ASN A 33 -14.24 -10.45 7.52
C ASN A 33 -15.11 -10.82 6.31
N GLU A 34 -14.54 -11.61 5.39
CA GLU A 34 -15.21 -12.05 4.15
C GLU A 34 -15.53 -10.94 3.14
N SER A 35 -15.06 -9.70 3.34
CA SER A 35 -15.30 -8.59 2.40
C SER A 35 -14.57 -8.72 1.06
N GLY A 36 -13.63 -9.66 0.92
CA GLY A 36 -12.85 -9.86 -0.31
C GLY A 36 -11.39 -9.42 -0.24
N LYS A 37 -10.89 -8.93 0.92
CA LYS A 37 -9.49 -8.50 1.11
C LYS A 37 -8.48 -9.57 0.70
N THR A 38 -8.58 -10.76 1.28
CA THR A 38 -7.71 -11.92 0.96
C THR A 38 -7.86 -12.37 -0.50
N ALA A 39 -9.06 -12.25 -1.08
CA ALA A 39 -9.26 -12.55 -2.50
C ALA A 39 -8.47 -11.60 -3.39
N LEU A 40 -8.56 -10.28 -3.14
CA LEU A 40 -7.80 -9.28 -3.88
C LEU A 40 -6.29 -9.52 -3.73
N LEU A 41 -5.82 -9.72 -2.50
CA LEU A 41 -4.40 -9.96 -2.23
C LEU A 41 -3.89 -11.24 -2.93
N SER A 42 -4.71 -12.31 -2.94
CA SER A 42 -4.41 -13.55 -3.67
C SER A 42 -4.36 -13.35 -5.19
N ALA A 43 -5.22 -12.49 -5.76
CA ALA A 43 -5.16 -12.14 -7.17
C ALA A 43 -3.86 -11.40 -7.52
N ILE A 44 -3.48 -10.43 -6.69
CA ILE A 44 -2.24 -9.66 -6.85
C ILE A 44 -1.02 -10.60 -6.76
N TYR A 45 -0.96 -11.48 -5.76
CA TYR A 45 0.14 -12.42 -5.59
C TYR A 45 0.39 -13.27 -6.83
N ARG A 46 -0.66 -13.82 -7.43
CA ARG A 46 -0.57 -14.68 -8.62
C ARG A 46 -0.17 -13.95 -9.90
N PHE A 47 -0.02 -12.64 -9.87
CA PHE A 47 0.44 -11.86 -11.01
C PHE A 47 1.90 -12.16 -11.37
N HIS A 48 2.81 -12.14 -10.39
CA HIS A 48 4.23 -12.45 -10.56
C HIS A 48 4.81 -12.96 -9.23
N PRO A 49 4.41 -14.16 -8.78
CA PRO A 49 4.75 -14.66 -7.44
C PRO A 49 6.23 -14.98 -7.32
N VAL A 50 6.79 -14.78 -6.12
CA VAL A 50 8.16 -15.18 -5.78
C VAL A 50 8.29 -16.70 -5.86
N TYR A 51 7.31 -17.40 -5.29
CA TYR A 51 7.23 -18.86 -5.36
C TYR A 51 6.21 -19.28 -6.40
N PRO A 52 6.45 -20.37 -7.15
CA PRO A 52 5.48 -20.88 -8.11
C PRO A 52 4.11 -21.09 -7.49
N GLU A 53 3.08 -20.57 -8.14
CA GLU A 53 1.69 -20.70 -7.76
C GLU A 53 0.85 -21.29 -8.90
N HIS A 54 -0.30 -21.88 -8.55
CA HIS A 54 -1.24 -22.35 -9.54
C HIS A 54 -1.76 -21.19 -10.39
N SER A 55 -1.81 -21.40 -11.72
CA SER A 55 -2.46 -20.48 -12.63
C SER A 55 -3.94 -20.30 -12.25
N PHE A 56 -4.53 -19.17 -12.68
CA PHE A 56 -5.96 -18.94 -12.49
C PHE A 56 -6.79 -20.01 -13.17
N ALA A 57 -7.71 -20.63 -12.41
CA ALA A 57 -8.54 -21.73 -12.87
C ALA A 57 -10.03 -21.38 -12.84
N LEU A 58 -10.70 -21.40 -14.00
CA LEU A 58 -12.14 -21.13 -14.12
C LEU A 58 -13.01 -21.99 -13.19
N GLY A 59 -12.54 -23.21 -12.84
CA GLY A 59 -13.27 -24.12 -11.95
C GLY A 59 -13.28 -23.68 -10.49
N GLN A 60 -12.20 -23.09 -10.03
CA GLN A 60 -11.96 -22.77 -8.62
C GLN A 60 -12.08 -21.28 -8.31
N ASP A 61 -11.62 -20.42 -9.22
CA ASP A 61 -11.41 -19.01 -8.94
C ASP A 61 -12.49 -18.09 -9.53
N TYR A 62 -13.26 -18.57 -10.53
CA TYR A 62 -14.34 -17.77 -11.10
C TYR A 62 -15.53 -17.66 -10.12
N PRO A 63 -16.23 -16.51 -10.03
CA PRO A 63 -17.45 -16.35 -9.22
C PRO A 63 -18.50 -17.42 -9.56
N ARG A 64 -18.66 -18.42 -8.69
CA ARG A 64 -19.46 -19.63 -8.99
C ARG A 64 -20.90 -19.33 -9.35
N TRP A 65 -21.52 -18.36 -8.67
CA TRP A 65 -22.91 -17.96 -8.88
C TRP A 65 -23.15 -17.28 -10.24
N ARG A 66 -22.10 -16.73 -10.87
CA ARG A 66 -22.18 -16.06 -12.18
C ARG A 66 -21.79 -16.97 -13.33
N LYS A 67 -20.99 -18.00 -13.08
CA LYS A 67 -20.30 -18.80 -14.10
C LYS A 67 -21.24 -19.27 -15.23
N VAL A 68 -22.40 -19.85 -14.90
CA VAL A 68 -23.34 -20.37 -15.92
C VAL A 68 -23.93 -19.24 -16.78
N LYS A 69 -24.32 -18.12 -16.15
CA LYS A 69 -24.86 -16.95 -16.84
C LYS A 69 -23.82 -16.31 -17.75
N ASP A 70 -22.61 -16.13 -17.25
CA ASP A 70 -21.53 -15.44 -17.95
C ASP A 70 -20.94 -16.32 -19.08
N THR A 71 -20.93 -17.64 -18.93
CA THR A 71 -20.60 -18.57 -20.02
C THR A 71 -21.60 -18.45 -21.17
N ARG A 72 -22.91 -18.41 -20.87
CA ARG A 72 -23.95 -18.29 -21.90
C ARG A 72 -23.93 -16.94 -22.63
N SER A 73 -23.52 -15.89 -21.95
CA SER A 73 -23.43 -14.54 -22.54
C SER A 73 -22.06 -14.22 -23.16
N GLY A 74 -21.07 -15.13 -23.06
CA GLY A 74 -19.71 -14.92 -23.55
C GLY A 74 -18.83 -14.03 -22.64
N LYS A 75 -19.37 -13.46 -21.56
CA LYS A 75 -18.64 -12.57 -20.65
C LYS A 75 -17.47 -13.25 -19.91
N ILE A 76 -17.48 -14.57 -19.84
CA ILE A 76 -16.41 -15.35 -19.22
C ILE A 76 -15.05 -15.12 -19.92
N ASN A 77 -15.07 -14.83 -21.22
CA ASN A 77 -13.86 -14.61 -22.03
C ASN A 77 -13.21 -13.25 -21.74
N ASP A 78 -13.97 -12.30 -21.17
CA ASP A 78 -13.47 -10.95 -20.82
C ASP A 78 -12.91 -10.91 -19.40
N ALA A 79 -12.98 -12.02 -18.66
CA ALA A 79 -12.53 -12.07 -17.28
C ALA A 79 -11.01 -11.94 -17.18
N LYS A 80 -10.58 -10.98 -16.35
CA LYS A 80 -9.17 -10.71 -16.04
C LYS A 80 -8.99 -10.75 -14.53
N PRO A 81 -8.68 -11.91 -13.95
CA PRO A 81 -8.48 -12.08 -12.51
C PRO A 81 -7.61 -11.01 -11.89
N VAL A 82 -6.58 -10.57 -12.60
CA VAL A 82 -5.72 -9.48 -12.16
C VAL A 82 -5.18 -8.67 -13.33
N THR A 83 -5.16 -7.36 -13.13
CA THR A 83 -4.45 -6.39 -13.96
C THR A 83 -3.60 -5.53 -13.03
N CYS A 84 -2.30 -5.44 -13.31
CA CYS A 84 -1.39 -4.55 -12.59
C CYS A 84 -0.89 -3.47 -13.53
N THR A 85 -0.88 -2.23 -13.07
CA THR A 85 -0.35 -1.08 -13.79
C THR A 85 0.83 -0.52 -13.00
N PHE A 86 1.92 -0.26 -13.71
CA PHE A 86 3.17 0.22 -13.16
C PHE A 86 3.54 1.56 -13.78
N THR A 87 4.22 2.39 -13.01
CA THR A 87 4.95 3.55 -13.52
C THR A 87 6.41 3.17 -13.73
N LEU A 88 6.90 3.38 -14.94
CA LEU A 88 8.29 3.12 -15.33
C LEU A 88 9.21 4.18 -14.75
N ASP A 89 10.31 3.76 -14.16
CA ASP A 89 11.39 4.64 -13.70
C ASP A 89 12.43 4.92 -14.79
N ASP A 90 13.42 5.72 -14.48
CA ASP A 90 14.46 6.11 -15.44
C ASP A 90 15.39 4.93 -15.80
N GLU A 91 15.55 3.95 -14.91
CA GLU A 91 16.33 2.73 -15.18
C GLU A 91 15.61 1.82 -16.15
N ASP A 92 14.28 1.72 -16.07
CA ASP A 92 13.47 0.95 -17.02
C ASP A 92 13.56 1.54 -18.43
N LEU A 93 13.38 2.88 -18.51
CA LEU A 93 13.47 3.59 -19.79
C LEU A 93 14.88 3.50 -20.39
N LYS A 94 15.90 3.60 -19.55
CA LYS A 94 17.30 3.44 -19.96
C LYS A 94 17.58 2.04 -20.47
N ALA A 95 17.10 1.00 -19.80
CA ALA A 95 17.30 -0.38 -20.25
C ALA A 95 16.71 -0.61 -21.64
N VAL A 96 15.57 -0.02 -21.97
CA VAL A 96 15.00 -0.06 -23.33
C VAL A 96 15.81 0.78 -24.29
N ALA A 97 16.22 1.98 -23.88
CA ALA A 97 17.01 2.89 -24.74
C ALA A 97 18.38 2.32 -25.08
N ASP A 98 19.03 1.58 -24.20
CA ASP A 98 20.31 0.91 -24.44
C ASP A 98 20.21 -0.16 -25.55
N VAL A 99 19.01 -0.72 -25.81
CA VAL A 99 18.78 -1.75 -26.85
C VAL A 99 18.19 -1.16 -28.12
N LEU A 100 17.14 -0.35 -28.00
CA LEU A 100 16.35 0.15 -29.12
C LEU A 100 16.58 1.63 -29.43
N GLY A 101 17.37 2.32 -28.61
CA GLY A 101 17.61 3.75 -28.70
C GLY A 101 16.60 4.60 -27.92
N PRO A 102 16.85 5.92 -27.82
CA PRO A 102 16.00 6.84 -27.05
C PRO A 102 14.62 7.01 -27.67
N ASP A 103 13.68 7.51 -26.85
CA ASP A 103 12.32 7.91 -27.24
C ASP A 103 11.42 6.82 -27.83
N VAL A 104 11.81 5.54 -27.71
CA VAL A 104 11.02 4.40 -28.17
C VAL A 104 9.80 4.15 -27.29
N VAL A 105 9.91 4.35 -25.98
CA VAL A 105 8.78 4.22 -25.03
C VAL A 105 8.06 5.55 -24.94
N LYS A 106 6.73 5.54 -25.18
CA LYS A 106 5.88 6.72 -25.06
C LYS A 106 5.15 6.72 -23.70
N GLY A 107 5.45 7.73 -22.89
CA GLY A 107 4.93 7.83 -21.53
C GLY A 107 5.63 6.89 -20.55
N ARG A 108 5.07 6.79 -19.34
CA ARG A 108 5.65 6.00 -18.24
C ARG A 108 4.71 4.91 -17.71
N SER A 109 3.61 4.64 -18.39
CA SER A 109 2.63 3.67 -17.95
C SER A 109 2.82 2.33 -18.67
N TYR A 110 2.94 1.28 -17.89
CA TYR A 110 2.97 -0.11 -18.33
C TYR A 110 1.91 -0.89 -17.58
N SER A 111 1.00 -1.59 -18.29
CA SER A 111 -0.03 -2.40 -17.69
C SER A 111 -0.06 -3.80 -18.28
N ARG A 112 -0.19 -4.81 -17.41
CA ARG A 112 -0.34 -6.21 -17.83
C ARG A 112 -1.53 -6.86 -17.14
N SER A 113 -2.36 -7.58 -17.91
CA SER A 113 -3.51 -8.36 -17.42
C SER A 113 -3.29 -9.85 -17.63
N ILE A 114 -3.72 -10.66 -16.68
CA ILE A 114 -3.70 -12.11 -16.75
C ILE A 114 -5.14 -12.61 -16.87
N PRO A 115 -5.54 -13.22 -18.03
CA PRO A 115 -6.84 -13.86 -18.18
C PRO A 115 -6.83 -15.27 -17.58
N TYR A 116 -7.99 -15.92 -17.49
CA TYR A 116 -8.11 -17.35 -17.14
C TYR A 116 -7.52 -18.27 -18.21
N GLU A 117 -7.70 -17.90 -19.48
CA GLU A 117 -7.24 -18.66 -20.63
C GLU A 117 -6.58 -17.74 -21.65
N GLY A 118 -5.61 -18.25 -22.38
CA GLY A 118 -4.88 -17.48 -23.39
C GLY A 118 -3.63 -16.78 -22.86
N GLY A 119 -3.07 -15.88 -23.68
CA GLY A 119 -1.87 -15.11 -23.36
C GLY A 119 -2.17 -13.84 -22.55
N HIS A 120 -1.15 -13.30 -21.89
CA HIS A 120 -1.24 -12.03 -21.19
C HIS A 120 -1.57 -10.88 -22.16
N THR A 121 -2.36 -9.92 -21.70
CA THR A 121 -2.58 -8.66 -22.44
C THR A 121 -1.69 -7.58 -21.82
N VAL A 122 -0.91 -6.90 -22.69
CA VAL A 122 -0.04 -5.79 -22.29
C VAL A 122 -0.54 -4.51 -22.94
N THR A 123 -0.58 -3.43 -22.17
CA THR A 123 -0.85 -2.07 -22.64
C THR A 123 0.39 -1.23 -22.40
N LEU A 124 0.96 -0.73 -23.49
CA LEU A 124 2.23 -0.01 -23.48
C LEU A 124 2.30 0.89 -24.73
N GLY A 125 2.73 2.12 -24.57
CA GLY A 125 3.00 3.03 -25.68
C GLY A 125 4.42 2.81 -26.22
N VAL A 126 4.54 2.41 -27.51
CA VAL A 126 5.84 2.24 -28.18
C VAL A 126 5.80 2.95 -29.53
N ASP A 127 6.85 3.68 -29.83
CA ASP A 127 7.09 4.29 -31.12
C ASP A 127 7.97 3.36 -31.97
N GLU A 128 7.33 2.59 -32.82
CA GLU A 128 8.01 1.66 -33.75
C GLU A 128 8.89 2.40 -34.75
N GLY A 129 8.50 3.62 -35.16
CA GLY A 129 9.30 4.47 -36.06
C GLY A 129 10.56 4.98 -35.39
N ALA A 130 10.48 5.40 -34.15
CA ALA A 130 11.66 5.83 -33.39
C ALA A 130 12.69 4.72 -33.24
N ALA A 131 12.25 3.47 -33.01
CA ALA A 131 13.16 2.32 -32.95
C ALA A 131 13.92 2.08 -34.27
N LEU A 132 13.26 2.28 -35.41
CA LEU A 132 13.87 2.18 -36.73
C LEU A 132 14.82 3.35 -37.01
N GLU A 133 14.41 4.59 -36.72
CA GLU A 133 15.25 5.79 -36.87
C GLU A 133 16.54 5.70 -36.03
N ASN A 134 16.41 5.20 -34.81
CA ASN A 134 17.58 4.97 -33.93
C ASN A 134 18.56 3.93 -34.53
N LEU A 135 18.06 2.92 -35.24
CA LEU A 135 18.92 1.98 -35.93
C LEU A 135 19.60 2.65 -37.12
N TYR A 136 18.84 3.38 -37.96
CA TYR A 136 19.39 4.11 -39.09
C TYR A 136 20.53 5.07 -38.72
N ASN A 137 20.36 5.74 -37.58
CA ASN A 137 21.35 6.72 -37.11
C ASN A 137 22.57 6.07 -36.44
N GLY A 138 22.40 4.87 -35.84
CA GLY A 138 23.46 4.16 -35.14
C GLY A 138 24.38 3.33 -36.05
N GLU A 139 23.86 2.83 -37.18
CA GLU A 139 24.57 1.85 -38.06
C GLU A 139 25.01 2.45 -39.39
N GLU A 140 24.98 3.76 -39.59
CA GLU A 140 25.38 4.44 -40.84
C GLU A 140 24.71 3.88 -42.11
N VAL A 141 23.46 3.45 -42.02
CA VAL A 141 22.70 2.86 -43.14
C VAL A 141 22.60 3.89 -44.29
N PRO A 142 22.96 3.53 -45.55
CA PRO A 142 22.91 4.45 -46.68
C PRO A 142 21.53 5.07 -46.90
N PRO A 143 21.42 6.41 -47.24
CA PRO A 143 20.13 7.06 -47.48
C PRO A 143 19.26 6.39 -48.53
N ALA A 144 19.87 5.84 -49.59
CA ALA A 144 19.20 5.09 -50.65
C ALA A 144 18.51 3.84 -50.08
N LEU A 145 19.19 3.07 -49.22
CA LEU A 145 18.65 1.90 -48.57
C LEU A 145 17.52 2.30 -47.57
N ARG A 146 17.69 3.39 -46.81
CA ARG A 146 16.61 3.91 -45.91
C ARG A 146 15.34 4.24 -46.66
N SER A 147 15.45 4.84 -47.85
CA SER A 147 14.29 5.20 -48.68
C SER A 147 13.53 3.97 -49.19
N VAL A 148 14.22 2.88 -49.42
CA VAL A 148 13.61 1.60 -49.81
C VAL A 148 12.97 0.90 -48.63
N LEU A 149 13.66 0.80 -47.48
CA LEU A 149 13.17 0.13 -46.28
C LEU A 149 12.03 0.88 -45.56
N GLY A 150 11.87 2.19 -45.85
CA GLY A 150 10.79 3.01 -45.31
C GLY A 150 10.98 3.41 -43.85
N THR A 151 9.93 3.95 -43.23
CA THR A 151 9.99 4.58 -41.91
C THR A 151 8.94 4.06 -40.91
N ARG A 152 8.21 2.99 -41.23
CA ARG A 152 7.04 2.58 -40.44
C ARG A 152 7.40 1.86 -39.16
N SER A 153 8.22 0.81 -39.25
CA SER A 153 8.64 0.01 -38.10
C SER A 153 9.87 -0.79 -38.39
N LEU A 154 10.61 -1.14 -37.35
CA LEU A 154 11.81 -1.96 -37.44
C LEU A 154 11.52 -3.35 -38.03
N ALA A 155 10.41 -3.95 -37.64
CA ALA A 155 10.01 -5.27 -38.16
C ALA A 155 9.64 -5.24 -39.64
N ALA A 156 8.89 -4.22 -40.08
CA ALA A 156 8.54 -4.07 -41.50
C ALA A 156 9.78 -3.81 -42.39
N ALA A 157 10.70 -2.99 -41.90
CA ALA A 157 11.97 -2.73 -42.60
C ALA A 157 12.84 -3.99 -42.69
N LEU A 158 12.87 -4.82 -41.64
CA LEU A 158 13.57 -6.11 -41.65
C LEU A 158 12.94 -7.09 -42.64
N GLU A 159 11.61 -7.23 -42.65
CA GLU A 159 10.91 -8.09 -43.61
C GLU A 159 11.19 -7.66 -45.07
N GLN A 160 11.25 -6.35 -45.29
CA GLN A 160 11.60 -5.81 -46.61
C GLN A 160 13.06 -6.06 -46.96
N ALA A 161 13.99 -5.89 -46.04
CA ALA A 161 15.40 -6.16 -46.22
C ALA A 161 15.69 -7.63 -46.54
N ASP A 162 14.98 -8.56 -45.86
CA ASP A 162 15.12 -10.02 -46.11
C ASP A 162 14.68 -10.45 -47.52
N SER A 163 13.85 -9.63 -48.20
CA SER A 163 13.40 -9.88 -49.58
C SER A 163 14.12 -9.01 -50.62
N LEU A 164 15.06 -8.14 -50.18
CA LEU A 164 15.72 -7.17 -51.06
C LEU A 164 17.03 -7.74 -51.61
N GLU A 165 17.23 -7.60 -52.91
CA GLU A 165 18.51 -7.88 -53.60
C GLU A 165 19.13 -6.56 -54.08
N ALA A 166 20.44 -6.39 -53.90
CA ALA A 166 21.16 -5.23 -54.40
C ALA A 166 21.31 -5.33 -55.92
N ALA A 167 20.76 -4.35 -56.66
CA ALA A 167 20.97 -4.27 -58.11
C ALA A 167 22.36 -3.67 -58.42
N GLU A 168 22.94 -3.99 -59.60
CA GLU A 168 24.25 -3.50 -60.01
C GLU A 168 24.37 -1.96 -60.05
N ASP A 169 23.25 -1.23 -60.24
CA ASP A 169 23.19 0.23 -60.29
C ASP A 169 22.58 0.86 -59.03
N SER A 170 22.45 0.13 -57.90
CA SER A 170 21.90 0.69 -56.66
C SER A 170 22.95 1.46 -55.85
N ASP A 171 22.53 2.54 -55.19
CA ASP A 171 23.36 3.34 -54.26
C ASP A 171 23.55 2.66 -52.89
N TYR A 172 23.34 1.34 -52.79
CA TYR A 172 23.58 0.49 -51.61
C TYR A 172 24.04 -0.91 -52.06
N THR A 173 24.78 -1.57 -51.19
CA THR A 173 25.39 -2.89 -51.48
C THR A 173 24.67 -4.03 -50.76
N ALA A 174 24.96 -5.28 -51.16
CA ALA A 174 24.50 -6.46 -50.43
C ALA A 174 25.05 -6.49 -48.98
N GLU A 175 26.25 -5.94 -48.74
CA GLU A 175 26.86 -5.83 -47.43
C GLU A 175 26.08 -4.85 -46.54
N ASP A 176 25.58 -3.73 -47.07
CA ASP A 176 24.74 -2.78 -46.37
C ASP A 176 23.40 -3.40 -45.92
N ILE A 177 22.79 -4.22 -46.80
CA ILE A 177 21.56 -4.98 -46.47
C ILE A 177 21.84 -5.99 -45.36
N GLU A 178 22.95 -6.72 -45.44
CA GLU A 178 23.33 -7.73 -44.44
C GLU A 178 23.63 -7.06 -43.07
N LEU A 179 24.35 -5.92 -43.07
CA LEU A 179 24.63 -5.15 -41.85
C LEU A 179 23.35 -4.70 -41.19
N PHE A 180 22.44 -4.08 -41.94
CA PHE A 180 21.13 -3.66 -41.46
C PHE A 180 20.34 -4.84 -40.89
N THR A 181 20.23 -5.93 -41.63
CA THR A 181 19.48 -7.13 -41.26
C THR A 181 20.00 -7.73 -39.95
N ARG A 182 21.32 -7.83 -39.81
CA ARG A 182 21.99 -8.32 -38.59
C ARG A 182 21.66 -7.43 -37.40
N ALA A 183 21.82 -6.11 -37.54
CA ALA A 183 21.55 -5.15 -36.48
C ALA A 183 20.08 -5.12 -36.10
N ALA A 184 19.17 -5.20 -37.08
CA ALA A 184 17.73 -5.25 -36.82
C ALA A 184 17.32 -6.53 -36.07
N ARG A 185 17.84 -7.69 -36.48
CA ARG A 185 17.59 -8.97 -35.77
C ARG A 185 18.14 -8.95 -34.34
N GLN A 186 19.34 -8.41 -34.13
CA GLN A 186 19.92 -8.27 -32.80
C GLN A 186 19.05 -7.40 -31.87
N ARG A 187 18.52 -6.27 -32.38
CA ARG A 187 17.65 -5.40 -31.61
C ARG A 187 16.29 -6.03 -31.31
N LEU A 188 15.70 -6.72 -32.28
CA LEU A 188 14.42 -7.42 -32.10
C LEU A 188 14.53 -8.69 -31.25
N ASP A 189 15.67 -9.39 -31.30
CA ASP A 189 15.96 -10.62 -30.54
C ASP A 189 14.80 -11.62 -30.62
N ASP A 190 14.48 -12.06 -31.83
CA ASP A 190 13.39 -12.97 -32.21
C ASP A 190 11.96 -12.47 -31.88
N CYS A 191 11.80 -11.23 -31.45
CA CYS A 191 10.49 -10.63 -31.29
C CYS A 191 9.89 -10.17 -32.60
N LYS A 192 8.56 -10.26 -32.71
CA LYS A 192 7.80 -9.89 -33.91
C LYS A 192 7.84 -8.38 -34.22
N SER A 193 8.13 -7.52 -33.26
CA SER A 193 8.24 -6.08 -33.44
C SER A 193 8.97 -5.45 -32.24
N ALA A 194 9.32 -4.15 -32.35
CA ALA A 194 9.88 -3.40 -31.23
C ALA A 194 8.92 -3.37 -30.04
N TRP A 195 7.61 -3.28 -30.28
CA TRP A 195 6.60 -3.37 -29.20
C TRP A 195 6.72 -4.69 -28.42
N HIS A 196 6.83 -5.83 -29.10
CA HIS A 196 6.99 -7.14 -28.45
C HIS A 196 8.33 -7.24 -27.68
N ARG A 197 9.39 -6.64 -28.24
CA ARG A 197 10.70 -6.58 -27.58
C ARG A 197 10.64 -5.78 -26.28
N VAL A 198 10.07 -4.56 -26.32
CA VAL A 198 9.90 -3.72 -25.14
C VAL A 198 9.02 -4.42 -24.10
N ALA A 199 7.90 -4.99 -24.52
CA ALA A 199 6.99 -5.71 -23.60
C ALA A 199 7.70 -6.89 -22.90
N ARG A 200 8.58 -7.63 -23.60
CA ARG A 200 9.39 -8.71 -23.00
C ARG A 200 10.40 -8.16 -22.01
N MET A 201 11.14 -7.13 -22.38
CA MET A 201 12.14 -6.49 -21.52
C MET A 201 11.51 -5.95 -20.23
N LEU A 202 10.38 -5.24 -20.33
CA LEU A 202 9.69 -4.70 -19.16
C LEU A 202 9.10 -5.79 -18.28
N ARG A 203 8.59 -6.89 -18.85
CA ARG A 203 8.11 -8.04 -18.08
C ARG A 203 9.21 -8.70 -17.25
N GLU A 204 10.44 -8.78 -17.77
CA GLU A 204 11.59 -9.31 -17.03
C GLU A 204 12.02 -8.41 -15.87
N ARG A 205 11.63 -7.13 -15.92
CA ARG A 205 11.90 -6.13 -14.90
C ARG A 205 10.73 -5.90 -13.92
N GLU A 206 9.61 -6.61 -14.08
CA GLU A 206 8.49 -6.54 -13.13
C GLU A 206 8.93 -6.97 -11.73
N PRO A 207 8.56 -6.23 -10.67
CA PRO A 207 8.81 -6.66 -9.31
C PRO A 207 8.11 -7.99 -9.05
N LYS A 208 8.71 -8.81 -8.21
CA LYS A 208 8.08 -10.02 -7.70
C LYS A 208 7.13 -9.69 -6.55
N PHE A 209 6.14 -10.55 -6.33
CA PHE A 209 5.21 -10.42 -5.23
C PHE A 209 5.52 -11.48 -4.18
N PHE A 210 5.82 -11.03 -2.96
CA PHE A 210 6.03 -11.88 -1.80
C PHE A 210 4.79 -11.86 -0.93
N TYR A 211 4.15 -13.02 -0.73
CA TYR A 211 2.95 -13.16 0.09
C TYR A 211 3.26 -13.87 1.40
N PHE A 212 2.80 -13.30 2.52
CA PHE A 212 2.97 -13.89 3.83
C PHE A 212 1.66 -13.84 4.63
N SER A 213 1.29 -14.97 5.24
CA SER A 213 0.09 -15.14 6.05
C SER A 213 0.38 -15.91 7.35
N ASN A 214 -0.61 -16.01 8.22
CA ASN A 214 -0.48 -16.73 9.50
C ASN A 214 -0.20 -18.23 9.38
N TYR A 215 -0.30 -18.81 8.20
CA TYR A 215 -0.09 -20.25 7.96
C TYR A 215 1.36 -20.64 7.67
N GLN A 216 2.27 -19.67 7.59
CA GLN A 216 3.67 -19.87 7.18
C GLN A 216 4.66 -19.82 8.35
N ASN A 217 4.18 -20.05 9.56
CA ASN A 217 5.03 -20.05 10.76
C ASN A 217 6.08 -21.15 10.71
N LEU A 218 7.31 -20.80 11.10
CA LEU A 218 8.40 -21.74 11.29
C LEU A 218 8.05 -22.77 12.35
N PRO A 219 8.27 -24.07 12.09
CA PRO A 219 8.26 -25.06 13.16
C PRO A 219 9.53 -24.90 14.01
N GLY A 220 9.40 -25.16 15.31
CA GLY A 220 10.54 -25.08 16.23
C GLY A 220 11.59 -26.21 16.07
N ARG A 221 11.28 -27.22 15.25
CA ARG A 221 12.19 -28.34 14.90
C ARG A 221 11.93 -28.79 13.48
N ILE A 222 12.98 -28.88 12.67
CA ILE A 222 12.91 -29.14 11.23
C ILE A 222 13.93 -30.21 10.87
N ALA A 223 13.51 -31.28 10.18
CA ALA A 223 14.44 -32.29 9.70
C ALA A 223 15.23 -31.73 8.49
N LEU A 224 16.55 -31.88 8.48
CA LEU A 224 17.40 -31.42 7.37
C LEU A 224 17.08 -32.13 6.05
N THR A 225 16.56 -33.36 6.12
CA THR A 225 16.08 -34.09 4.93
C THR A 225 14.92 -33.40 4.24
N ASP A 226 14.03 -32.74 5.01
CA ASP A 226 12.86 -32.04 4.48
C ASP A 226 13.26 -30.71 3.82
N LEU A 227 14.39 -30.15 4.23
CA LEU A 227 14.95 -28.92 3.63
C LEU A 227 15.70 -29.18 2.33
N SER A 228 16.24 -30.40 2.13
CA SER A 228 16.99 -30.78 0.94
C SER A 228 16.12 -31.30 -0.20
N GLY A 229 14.83 -31.60 0.03
CA GLY A 229 13.87 -32.01 -1.00
C GLY A 229 13.51 -30.86 -1.94
N GLN A 230 13.33 -31.15 -3.24
CA GLN A 230 12.68 -30.20 -4.15
C GLN A 230 11.17 -30.23 -3.86
N GLU A 231 10.58 -29.06 -3.62
CA GLU A 231 9.13 -28.97 -3.49
C GLU A 231 8.47 -29.17 -4.86
N GLU A 232 7.61 -30.18 -4.94
CA GLU A 232 6.79 -30.42 -6.13
C GLU A 232 5.40 -29.71 -6.06
N GLU A 233 5.00 -29.19 -4.89
CA GLU A 233 3.70 -28.53 -4.73
C GLU A 233 3.83 -27.00 -4.65
N PRO A 234 3.06 -26.27 -5.47
CA PRO A 234 2.96 -24.82 -5.38
C PRO A 234 2.33 -24.38 -4.05
N GLY A 235 2.88 -23.36 -3.45
CA GLY A 235 2.35 -22.74 -2.24
C GLY A 235 3.42 -22.53 -1.17
N ALA A 236 3.47 -21.33 -0.62
CA ALA A 236 4.44 -20.96 0.41
C ALA A 236 4.24 -21.82 1.65
N SER A 237 5.17 -22.71 1.93
CA SER A 237 5.15 -23.61 3.09
C SER A 237 6.05 -23.08 4.20
N SER A 238 5.84 -23.60 5.42
CA SER A 238 6.76 -23.37 6.54
C SER A 238 8.20 -23.83 6.25
N MET A 239 8.37 -24.76 5.29
CA MET A 239 9.69 -25.22 4.84
C MET A 239 10.42 -24.18 3.99
N GLN A 240 9.72 -23.37 3.20
CA GLN A 240 10.33 -22.24 2.48
C GLN A 240 10.88 -21.20 3.47
N THR A 241 10.10 -20.86 4.51
CA THR A 241 10.56 -19.97 5.59
C THR A 241 11.80 -20.54 6.30
N ALA A 242 11.86 -21.87 6.44
CA ALA A 242 13.02 -22.54 7.04
C ALA A 242 14.26 -22.53 6.12
N ARG A 243 14.07 -22.64 4.79
CA ARG A 243 15.17 -22.48 3.82
C ARG A 243 15.68 -21.04 3.80
N ALA A 244 14.79 -20.05 3.78
CA ALA A 244 15.15 -18.65 3.90
C ALA A 244 15.98 -18.36 5.16
N LEU A 245 15.63 -19.00 6.28
CA LEU A 245 16.41 -18.92 7.51
C LEU A 245 17.84 -19.46 7.35
N LEU A 246 18.03 -20.56 6.59
CA LEU A 246 19.37 -21.10 6.31
C LEU A 246 20.18 -20.23 5.34
N GLU A 247 19.52 -19.62 4.37
CA GLU A 247 20.17 -18.67 3.43
C GLU A 247 20.64 -17.41 4.15
N LEU A 248 19.83 -16.90 5.09
CA LEU A 248 20.24 -15.83 6.01
C LEU A 248 21.51 -16.19 6.77
N ALA A 249 21.58 -17.48 7.19
CA ALA A 249 22.73 -18.06 7.82
C ALA A 249 23.97 -18.14 6.92
N SER A 250 23.88 -17.73 5.64
CA SER A 250 24.90 -17.99 4.63
C SER A 250 25.36 -19.46 4.63
N THR A 251 24.46 -20.35 5.04
CA THR A 251 24.74 -21.76 5.32
C THR A 251 23.87 -22.64 4.43
N THR A 252 24.43 -23.71 3.91
CA THR A 252 23.71 -24.73 3.14
C THR A 252 23.47 -25.97 3.98
N THR A 253 22.46 -26.77 3.62
CA THR A 253 22.22 -28.09 4.24
C THR A 253 23.46 -28.99 4.15
N GLY A 254 24.31 -28.79 3.12
CA GLY A 254 25.60 -29.48 2.96
C GLY A 254 26.64 -29.02 3.97
N ALA A 255 26.77 -27.73 4.23
CA ALA A 255 27.68 -27.17 5.22
C ALA A 255 27.30 -27.60 6.65
N LEU A 256 26.00 -27.65 6.96
CA LEU A 256 25.49 -28.16 8.24
C LEU A 256 25.75 -29.65 8.43
N SER A 257 25.97 -30.40 7.37
CA SER A 257 26.33 -31.82 7.41
C SER A 257 27.83 -32.04 7.54
N ALA A 258 28.67 -31.01 7.40
CA ALA A 258 30.13 -31.10 7.49
C ALA A 258 30.60 -31.57 8.85
N GLU A 259 31.77 -32.24 8.87
CA GLU A 259 32.32 -32.85 10.09
C GLU A 259 32.93 -31.85 11.08
N ASP A 260 33.24 -30.61 10.65
CA ASP A 260 33.81 -29.58 11.52
C ASP A 260 32.73 -28.95 12.42
N PHE A 261 32.77 -29.33 13.69
CA PHE A 261 31.81 -28.88 14.70
C PHE A 261 31.97 -27.42 15.09
N GLU A 262 33.19 -26.93 15.19
CA GLU A 262 33.48 -25.58 15.68
C GLU A 262 33.09 -24.51 14.64
N GLU A 263 33.40 -24.73 13.35
CA GLU A 263 33.06 -23.83 12.27
C GLU A 263 31.53 -23.70 12.12
N ARG A 264 30.83 -24.84 12.09
CA ARG A 264 29.37 -24.90 12.05
C ARG A 264 28.70 -24.19 13.23
N LYS A 265 29.26 -24.38 14.45
CA LYS A 265 28.72 -23.74 15.64
C LYS A 265 28.90 -22.24 15.61
N ALA A 266 30.05 -21.75 15.13
CA ALA A 266 30.31 -20.32 14.97
C ALA A 266 29.34 -19.67 13.95
N GLU A 267 29.04 -20.34 12.84
CA GLU A 267 28.04 -19.86 11.86
C GLU A 267 26.65 -19.77 12.48
N LEU A 268 26.18 -20.82 13.15
CA LEU A 268 24.86 -20.81 13.80
C LEU A 268 24.75 -19.78 14.93
N GLU A 269 25.83 -19.49 15.66
CA GLU A 269 25.87 -18.43 16.65
C GLU A 269 25.82 -17.05 16.01
N ALA A 270 26.52 -16.83 14.88
CA ALA A 270 26.50 -15.57 14.16
C ALA A 270 25.09 -15.24 13.69
N VAL A 271 24.39 -16.20 13.08
CA VAL A 271 23.00 -16.07 12.65
C VAL A 271 22.04 -15.84 13.80
N SER A 272 22.21 -16.60 14.89
CA SER A 272 21.40 -16.44 16.10
C SER A 272 21.52 -15.02 16.67
N ASN A 273 22.72 -14.44 16.63
CA ASN A 273 22.95 -13.07 17.09
C ASN A 273 22.33 -12.02 16.14
N ASP A 274 22.50 -12.19 14.83
CA ASP A 274 21.93 -11.28 13.83
C ASP A 274 20.40 -11.27 13.88
N LEU A 275 19.77 -12.44 13.87
CA LEU A 275 18.32 -12.57 14.04
C LEU A 275 17.82 -12.02 15.38
N THR A 276 18.57 -12.24 16.45
CA THR A 276 18.24 -11.68 17.75
C THR A 276 18.22 -10.15 17.68
N GLN A 277 19.20 -9.53 17.05
CA GLN A 277 19.28 -8.08 16.92
C GLN A 277 18.10 -7.54 16.10
N GLN A 278 17.85 -8.11 14.91
CA GLN A 278 16.79 -7.68 14.01
C GLN A 278 15.39 -7.82 14.64
N VAL A 279 15.11 -8.96 15.26
CA VAL A 279 13.81 -9.22 15.90
C VAL A 279 13.57 -8.27 17.08
N PHE A 280 14.53 -8.11 17.98
CA PHE A 280 14.32 -7.34 19.22
C PHE A 280 14.52 -5.83 19.05
N GLU A 281 14.94 -5.36 17.88
CA GLU A 281 14.84 -3.95 17.51
C GLU A 281 13.37 -3.49 17.48
N TYR A 282 12.47 -4.32 16.97
CA TYR A 282 11.04 -4.01 16.84
C TYR A 282 10.13 -4.73 17.84
N TRP A 283 10.54 -5.92 18.34
CA TRP A 283 9.80 -6.66 19.34
C TRP A 283 10.11 -6.18 20.76
N LYS A 284 9.43 -5.11 21.21
CA LYS A 284 9.70 -4.47 22.52
C LYS A 284 9.02 -5.14 23.72
N GLN A 285 8.18 -6.14 23.52
CA GLN A 285 7.44 -6.79 24.61
C GLN A 285 8.32 -7.51 25.63
N ASN A 286 9.41 -8.12 25.19
CA ASN A 286 10.42 -8.73 26.06
C ASN A 286 11.80 -8.62 25.42
N PRO A 287 12.61 -7.61 25.79
CA PRO A 287 13.96 -7.43 25.24
C PRO A 287 15.00 -8.41 25.80
N ASP A 288 14.63 -9.19 26.83
CA ASP A 288 15.53 -10.15 27.49
C ASP A 288 15.54 -11.53 26.80
N LEU A 289 14.91 -11.63 25.63
CA LEU A 289 14.92 -12.85 24.83
C LEU A 289 16.11 -12.85 23.84
N SER A 290 16.63 -14.03 23.54
CA SER A 290 17.55 -14.25 22.43
C SER A 290 17.18 -15.54 21.69
N VAL A 291 17.41 -15.55 20.38
CA VAL A 291 17.21 -16.72 19.55
C VAL A 291 18.48 -17.54 19.55
N GLU A 292 18.35 -18.85 19.67
CA GLU A 292 19.43 -19.83 19.59
C GLU A 292 19.04 -20.86 18.52
N ILE A 293 19.88 -21.04 17.51
CA ILE A 293 19.72 -22.08 16.49
C ILE A 293 20.75 -23.14 16.72
N ASP A 294 20.32 -24.39 16.81
CA ASP A 294 21.18 -25.53 17.12
C ASP A 294 20.86 -26.72 16.21
N LEU A 295 21.81 -27.63 16.10
CA LEU A 295 21.71 -28.86 15.33
C LEU A 295 21.68 -30.05 16.27
N ASP A 296 20.55 -30.76 16.29
CA ASP A 296 20.39 -32.00 17.05
C ASP A 296 20.44 -33.22 16.12
N LYS A 297 21.15 -34.26 16.56
CA LYS A 297 21.26 -35.54 15.85
C LYS A 297 20.55 -36.64 16.65
N THR A 298 19.49 -37.18 16.06
CA THR A 298 18.73 -38.29 16.67
C THR A 298 18.88 -39.56 15.86
N THR A 299 18.99 -40.69 16.54
CA THR A 299 19.01 -42.00 15.88
C THR A 299 17.58 -42.49 15.66
N VAL A 300 17.21 -42.70 14.42
CA VAL A 300 15.87 -43.19 14.03
C VAL A 300 15.99 -44.59 13.46
N GLN A 301 15.14 -45.51 13.91
CA GLN A 301 15.03 -46.85 13.31
C GLN A 301 14.22 -46.77 12.01
N GLN A 302 14.84 -47.23 10.93
CA GLN A 302 14.17 -47.36 9.64
C GLN A 302 13.26 -48.60 9.61
N PRO A 303 12.23 -48.65 8.72
CA PRO A 303 11.35 -49.83 8.58
C PRO A 303 12.10 -51.15 8.25
N ASN A 304 13.32 -51.06 7.72
CA ASN A 304 14.20 -52.20 7.43
C ASN A 304 15.02 -52.66 8.62
N GLY A 305 14.85 -52.09 9.83
CA GLY A 305 15.58 -52.42 11.05
C GLY A 305 16.95 -51.77 11.17
N GLN A 306 17.41 -51.00 10.19
CA GLN A 306 18.67 -50.26 10.27
C GLN A 306 18.51 -48.96 11.06
N GLN A 307 19.56 -48.56 11.77
CA GLN A 307 19.61 -47.27 12.44
C GLN A 307 20.18 -46.22 11.48
N ALA A 308 19.42 -45.12 11.29
CA ALA A 308 19.87 -43.95 10.56
C ALA A 308 19.99 -42.76 11.52
N VAL A 309 20.96 -41.88 11.27
CA VAL A 309 21.08 -40.62 12.00
C VAL A 309 20.27 -39.56 11.25
N ALA A 310 19.24 -39.03 11.89
CA ALA A 310 18.49 -37.90 11.41
C ALA A 310 18.99 -36.60 12.09
N SER A 311 19.37 -35.64 11.28
CA SER A 311 19.79 -34.32 11.77
C SER A 311 18.59 -33.35 11.70
N HIS A 312 18.40 -32.60 12.78
CA HIS A 312 17.32 -31.63 12.91
C HIS A 312 17.88 -30.26 13.25
N LEU A 313 17.32 -29.22 12.63
CA LEU A 313 17.54 -27.86 13.02
C LEU A 313 16.53 -27.52 14.12
N ASP A 314 17.03 -27.18 15.31
CA ASP A 314 16.22 -26.74 16.45
C ASP A 314 16.33 -25.25 16.63
N ILE A 315 15.17 -24.56 16.53
CA ILE A 315 15.06 -23.15 16.83
C ILE A 315 14.59 -23.01 18.27
N ARG A 316 15.37 -22.35 19.09
CA ARG A 316 15.12 -22.18 20.52
C ARG A 316 15.14 -20.70 20.89
N VAL A 317 14.43 -20.35 21.94
CA VAL A 317 14.39 -18.99 22.48
C VAL A 317 14.79 -19.01 23.93
N ARG A 318 15.90 -18.35 24.24
CA ARG A 318 16.41 -18.18 25.58
C ARG A 318 15.82 -16.96 26.24
N ASP A 319 15.24 -17.14 27.40
CA ASP A 319 14.79 -16.06 28.27
C ASP A 319 15.91 -15.76 29.30
N ARG A 320 16.60 -14.65 29.12
CA ARG A 320 17.68 -14.21 30.00
C ARG A 320 17.20 -13.79 31.38
N ARG A 321 15.94 -13.31 31.48
CA ARG A 321 15.31 -12.87 32.74
C ARG A 321 15.10 -14.07 33.70
N HIS A 322 14.66 -15.19 33.14
CA HIS A 322 14.32 -16.37 33.92
C HIS A 322 15.36 -17.49 33.81
N GLY A 323 16.36 -17.34 32.96
CA GLY A 323 17.49 -18.26 32.83
C GLY A 323 17.16 -19.62 32.21
N PHE A 324 16.13 -19.72 31.35
CA PHE A 324 15.78 -20.95 30.66
C PHE A 324 15.63 -20.78 29.15
N THR A 325 15.76 -21.87 28.41
CA THR A 325 15.61 -21.93 26.95
C THR A 325 14.47 -22.88 26.59
N ASN A 326 13.51 -22.38 25.80
CA ASN A 326 12.40 -23.18 25.29
C ASN A 326 12.48 -23.36 23.77
N ASN A 327 11.84 -24.42 23.27
CA ASN A 327 11.60 -24.57 21.84
C ASN A 327 10.78 -23.40 21.33
N PHE A 328 11.06 -22.93 20.12
CA PHE A 328 10.38 -21.83 19.45
C PHE A 328 8.86 -22.02 19.37
N SER A 329 8.39 -23.25 19.09
CA SER A 329 6.97 -23.59 19.05
C SER A 329 6.23 -23.42 20.37
N ALA A 330 6.94 -23.29 21.49
CA ALA A 330 6.34 -23.02 22.81
C ALA A 330 6.16 -21.53 23.10
N ARG A 331 6.53 -20.64 22.17
CA ARG A 331 6.35 -19.20 22.28
C ARG A 331 4.95 -18.76 21.84
N SER A 332 4.60 -17.51 22.12
CA SER A 332 3.32 -16.94 21.66
C SER A 332 3.24 -16.97 20.12
N THR A 333 2.05 -17.24 19.59
CA THR A 333 1.80 -17.27 18.14
C THR A 333 2.22 -15.98 17.45
N GLY A 334 2.05 -14.84 18.12
CA GLY A 334 2.49 -13.54 17.58
C GLY A 334 3.99 -13.42 17.43
N PHE A 335 4.78 -13.92 18.42
CA PHE A 335 6.23 -13.96 18.31
C PHE A 335 6.69 -14.91 17.20
N GLN A 336 6.07 -16.09 17.11
CA GLN A 336 6.36 -17.06 16.05
C GLN A 336 6.09 -16.47 14.67
N TRP A 337 4.96 -15.78 14.51
CA TRP A 337 4.60 -15.13 13.25
C TRP A 337 5.61 -14.05 12.86
N PHE A 338 5.93 -13.14 13.78
CA PHE A 338 6.84 -12.02 13.51
C PHE A 338 8.25 -12.51 13.14
N PHE A 339 8.75 -13.45 13.90
CA PHE A 339 10.06 -14.07 13.61
C PHE A 339 10.07 -14.80 12.27
N SER A 340 9.03 -15.59 11.98
CA SER A 340 8.90 -16.32 10.71
C SER A 340 8.83 -15.39 9.52
N PHE A 341 8.12 -14.27 9.67
CA PHE A 341 8.06 -13.24 8.64
C PHE A 341 9.43 -12.61 8.35
N LEU A 342 10.18 -12.24 9.39
CA LEU A 342 11.52 -11.68 9.22
C LEU A 342 12.45 -12.65 8.50
N ALA A 343 12.44 -13.92 8.92
CA ALA A 343 13.24 -14.96 8.29
C ALA A 343 12.87 -15.16 6.81
N ALA A 344 11.58 -15.18 6.47
CA ALA A 344 11.13 -15.33 5.09
C ALA A 344 11.42 -14.10 4.22
N PHE A 345 11.29 -12.91 4.77
CA PHE A 345 11.48 -11.66 4.02
C PHE A 345 12.95 -11.39 3.67
N SER A 346 13.88 -11.80 4.55
CA SER A 346 15.31 -11.54 4.34
C SER A 346 15.87 -12.13 3.04
N GLU A 347 15.28 -13.24 2.53
CA GLU A 347 15.62 -13.82 1.23
C GLU A 347 15.40 -12.85 0.07
N PHE A 348 14.41 -11.95 0.19
CA PHE A 348 13.95 -11.10 -0.91
C PHE A 348 14.37 -9.64 -0.80
N GLU A 349 14.99 -9.24 0.30
CA GLU A 349 15.39 -7.85 0.57
C GLU A 349 16.27 -7.26 -0.55
N ASN A 350 17.06 -8.09 -1.23
CA ASN A 350 18.00 -7.69 -2.27
C ASN A 350 17.61 -8.15 -3.68
N TYR A 351 16.31 -8.36 -3.94
CA TYR A 351 15.86 -8.81 -5.26
C TYR A 351 16.15 -7.75 -6.34
N PRO A 352 16.71 -8.09 -7.52
CA PRO A 352 17.25 -7.13 -8.49
C PRO A 352 16.27 -6.06 -9.00
N HIS A 353 14.97 -6.40 -9.07
CA HIS A 353 13.92 -5.50 -9.57
C HIS A 353 12.90 -5.14 -8.49
N GLY A 354 13.26 -5.37 -7.23
CA GLY A 354 12.41 -5.10 -6.09
C GLY A 354 11.32 -6.15 -5.86
N VAL A 355 10.69 -6.03 -4.70
CA VAL A 355 9.61 -6.91 -4.25
C VAL A 355 8.45 -6.07 -3.76
N VAL A 356 7.22 -6.50 -4.07
CA VAL A 356 6.00 -6.00 -3.43
C VAL A 356 5.60 -7.00 -2.35
N VAL A 357 5.57 -6.55 -1.10
CA VAL A 357 5.25 -7.37 0.07
C VAL A 357 3.74 -7.36 0.31
N LEU A 358 3.14 -8.54 0.33
CA LEU A 358 1.72 -8.75 0.55
C LEU A 358 1.52 -9.47 1.89
N LEU A 359 0.90 -8.79 2.87
CA LEU A 359 0.66 -9.34 4.20
C LEU A 359 -0.85 -9.56 4.41
N ASP A 360 -1.24 -10.81 4.62
CA ASP A 360 -2.65 -11.12 4.88
C ASP A 360 -2.92 -11.21 6.38
N GLU A 361 -3.70 -10.26 6.89
CA GLU A 361 -4.05 -10.08 8.30
C GLU A 361 -2.81 -10.14 9.22
N PRO A 362 -1.76 -9.33 8.98
CA PRO A 362 -0.55 -9.37 9.75
C PRO A 362 -0.83 -9.03 11.21
N GLY A 363 -0.19 -9.77 12.11
CA GLY A 363 -0.30 -9.52 13.53
C GLY A 363 -1.68 -9.83 14.14
N LEU A 364 -2.52 -10.65 13.51
CA LEU A 364 -3.82 -11.06 14.04
C LEU A 364 -3.74 -11.65 15.45
N SER A 365 -2.66 -12.37 15.74
CA SER A 365 -2.37 -12.97 17.05
C SER A 365 -1.67 -12.03 18.04
N LEU A 366 -1.39 -10.78 17.63
CA LEU A 366 -0.78 -9.75 18.46
C LEU A 366 -1.85 -8.96 19.23
N HIS A 367 -1.56 -8.60 20.47
CA HIS A 367 -2.38 -7.61 21.16
C HIS A 367 -2.11 -6.19 20.60
N GLY A 368 -3.04 -5.24 20.81
CA GLY A 368 -3.04 -3.92 20.18
C GLY A 368 -1.70 -3.18 20.21
N ARG A 369 -0.99 -3.15 21.37
CA ARG A 369 0.31 -2.50 21.46
C ARG A 369 1.38 -3.15 20.56
N ALA A 370 1.37 -4.48 20.45
CA ALA A 370 2.29 -5.20 19.58
C ALA A 370 1.94 -5.02 18.10
N GLN A 371 0.67 -4.83 17.77
CA GLN A 371 0.24 -4.45 16.42
C GLN A 371 0.75 -3.06 16.04
N ALA A 372 0.73 -2.10 16.97
CA ALA A 372 1.32 -0.78 16.76
C ALA A 372 2.86 -0.86 16.56
N ASP A 373 3.56 -1.69 17.34
CA ASP A 373 5.00 -1.94 17.14
C ASP A 373 5.27 -2.57 15.76
N PHE A 374 4.39 -3.46 15.30
CA PHE A 374 4.51 -4.07 13.97
C PHE A 374 4.18 -3.07 12.84
N LEU A 375 3.20 -2.20 13.02
CA LEU A 375 2.91 -1.13 12.06
C LEU A 375 4.10 -0.17 11.91
N ARG A 376 4.76 0.16 13.03
CA ARG A 376 6.02 0.91 13.00
C ARG A 376 7.12 0.17 12.22
N PHE A 377 7.27 -1.14 12.41
CA PHE A 377 8.20 -1.94 11.63
C PHE A 377 7.89 -1.90 10.13
N ILE A 378 6.62 -1.98 9.72
CA ILE A 378 6.21 -1.82 8.32
C ILE A 378 6.70 -0.48 7.77
N ASN A 379 6.47 0.62 8.50
CA ASN A 379 6.82 1.96 8.04
C ASN A 379 8.33 2.25 8.03
N GLU A 380 9.05 1.82 9.07
CA GLU A 380 10.46 2.18 9.25
C GLU A 380 11.43 1.22 8.55
N ARG A 381 11.06 -0.06 8.40
CA ARG A 381 11.96 -1.09 7.89
C ARG A 381 11.54 -1.64 6.52
N LEU A 382 10.25 -1.93 6.31
CA LEU A 382 9.80 -2.52 5.05
C LEU A 382 9.55 -1.47 3.97
N ALA A 383 8.83 -0.40 4.27
CA ALA A 383 8.46 0.63 3.31
C ALA A 383 9.64 1.31 2.60
N PRO A 384 10.83 1.50 3.24
CA PRO A 384 12.01 2.03 2.56
C PRO A 384 12.62 1.11 1.50
N VAL A 385 12.36 -0.20 1.57
CA VAL A 385 13.00 -1.20 0.68
C VAL A 385 12.01 -1.91 -0.24
N ALA A 386 10.70 -1.87 0.07
CA ALA A 386 9.66 -2.55 -0.70
C ALA A 386 8.32 -1.81 -0.60
N GLN A 387 7.48 -1.88 -1.65
CA GLN A 387 6.07 -1.52 -1.50
C GLN A 387 5.36 -2.58 -0.66
N VAL A 388 4.54 -2.15 0.29
CA VAL A 388 3.80 -3.05 1.20
C VAL A 388 2.31 -2.88 0.98
N ILE A 389 1.61 -3.99 0.75
CA ILE A 389 0.14 -4.03 0.73
C ILE A 389 -0.29 -5.02 1.82
N TYR A 390 -1.08 -4.57 2.77
CA TYR A 390 -1.57 -5.48 3.80
C TYR A 390 -3.08 -5.40 4.00
N THR A 391 -3.67 -6.52 4.43
CA THR A 391 -5.08 -6.57 4.80
C THR A 391 -5.22 -6.46 6.30
N THR A 392 -6.28 -5.83 6.77
CA THR A 392 -6.60 -5.82 8.19
C THR A 392 -8.09 -5.56 8.45
N HIS A 393 -8.58 -6.11 9.56
CA HIS A 393 -9.82 -5.72 10.21
C HIS A 393 -9.55 -5.15 11.61
N SER A 394 -8.27 -5.07 12.02
CA SER A 394 -7.88 -4.53 13.32
C SER A 394 -7.71 -3.01 13.26
N PRO A 395 -8.35 -2.29 14.19
CA PRO A 395 -8.17 -0.84 14.30
C PRO A 395 -6.74 -0.42 14.63
N PHE A 396 -5.97 -1.27 15.32
CA PHE A 396 -4.58 -1.00 15.69
C PHE A 396 -3.59 -1.09 14.53
N MET A 397 -4.03 -1.64 13.42
CA MET A 397 -3.26 -1.74 12.16
C MET A 397 -3.65 -0.65 11.16
N VAL A 398 -4.44 0.34 11.56
CA VAL A 398 -4.80 1.49 10.74
C VAL A 398 -4.08 2.73 11.28
N GLU A 399 -3.23 3.32 10.46
CA GLU A 399 -2.53 4.56 10.79
C GLU A 399 -3.45 5.75 10.54
N THR A 400 -4.02 6.32 11.62
CA THR A 400 -5.00 7.40 11.54
C THR A 400 -4.44 8.69 10.95
N ALA A 401 -3.13 8.92 11.07
CA ALA A 401 -2.43 10.04 10.47
C ALA A 401 -2.17 9.87 8.95
N ARG A 402 -2.32 8.65 8.41
CA ARG A 402 -2.03 8.32 7.01
C ARG A 402 -3.21 7.60 6.35
N LEU A 403 -4.42 8.16 6.50
CA LEU A 403 -5.63 7.62 5.86
C LEU A 403 -5.59 7.64 4.33
N ASP A 404 -4.70 8.44 3.75
CA ASP A 404 -4.37 8.44 2.31
C ASP A 404 -3.90 7.06 1.81
N ARG A 405 -3.34 6.22 2.68
CA ARG A 405 -2.88 4.86 2.40
C ARG A 405 -3.97 3.78 2.52
N VAL A 406 -5.14 4.15 3.02
CA VAL A 406 -6.22 3.20 3.30
C VAL A 406 -7.12 2.99 2.07
N ARG A 407 -7.49 1.74 1.81
CA ARG A 407 -8.50 1.33 0.82
C ARG A 407 -9.54 0.47 1.52
N ILE A 408 -10.79 0.84 1.39
CA ILE A 408 -11.90 0.10 2.00
C ILE A 408 -12.37 -0.99 1.05
N VAL A 409 -12.42 -2.22 1.54
CA VAL A 409 -12.93 -3.38 0.80
C VAL A 409 -14.29 -3.78 1.35
N GLU A 410 -15.32 -3.71 0.52
CA GLU A 410 -16.71 -3.95 0.88
C GLU A 410 -17.36 -4.96 -0.07
N ASP A 411 -17.98 -5.99 0.46
CA ASP A 411 -18.82 -6.88 -0.35
C ASP A 411 -20.23 -6.29 -0.46
N ARG A 412 -20.61 -5.87 -1.67
CA ARG A 412 -21.91 -5.26 -2.00
C ARG A 412 -22.91 -6.27 -2.53
N GLY A 413 -22.70 -7.54 -2.21
CA GLY A 413 -23.61 -8.62 -2.57
C GLY A 413 -23.39 -9.21 -3.97
N PRO A 414 -24.23 -10.18 -4.39
CA PRO A 414 -23.94 -11.06 -5.52
C PRO A 414 -23.89 -10.37 -6.89
N ASP A 415 -24.55 -9.23 -7.05
CA ASP A 415 -24.57 -8.51 -8.34
C ASP A 415 -23.30 -7.68 -8.57
N THR A 416 -22.81 -7.06 -7.51
CA THR A 416 -21.64 -6.15 -7.55
C THR A 416 -20.37 -6.83 -7.06
N GLY A 417 -20.49 -7.77 -6.10
CA GLY A 417 -19.34 -8.43 -5.46
C GLY A 417 -18.56 -7.51 -4.54
N ALA A 418 -17.34 -7.91 -4.24
CA ALA A 418 -16.41 -7.09 -3.48
C ALA A 418 -15.89 -5.92 -4.34
N VAL A 419 -15.98 -4.73 -3.80
CA VAL A 419 -15.54 -3.45 -4.40
C VAL A 419 -14.52 -2.80 -3.48
N VAL A 420 -13.57 -2.10 -4.07
CA VAL A 420 -12.58 -1.33 -3.32
C VAL A 420 -12.82 0.15 -3.56
N THR A 421 -12.84 0.92 -2.49
CA THR A 421 -12.94 2.38 -2.55
C THR A 421 -11.83 3.03 -1.75
N ASP A 422 -11.38 4.15 -2.23
CA ASP A 422 -10.44 5.03 -1.56
C ASP A 422 -11.15 6.13 -0.76
N GLU A 423 -12.49 6.26 -0.88
CA GLU A 423 -13.32 7.22 -0.15
C GLU A 423 -13.50 6.79 1.31
N VAL A 424 -12.48 7.01 2.13
CA VAL A 424 -12.40 6.54 3.53
C VAL A 424 -13.45 7.19 4.43
N LEU A 425 -13.87 8.42 4.14
CA LEU A 425 -14.78 9.22 4.99
C LEU A 425 -16.23 9.26 4.49
N SER A 426 -16.55 8.70 3.32
CA SER A 426 -17.88 8.77 2.69
C SER A 426 -18.64 7.45 2.67
N VAL A 427 -18.13 6.42 3.32
CA VAL A 427 -18.63 5.03 3.24
C VAL A 427 -19.80 4.78 4.20
N THR A 428 -20.69 3.86 3.84
CA THR A 428 -21.88 3.47 4.59
C THR A 428 -21.56 2.86 5.97
N ASP A 429 -22.50 2.92 6.91
CA ASP A 429 -22.36 2.53 8.32
C ASP A 429 -21.74 1.13 8.55
N ASP A 430 -21.81 0.24 7.58
CA ASP A 430 -21.38 -1.15 7.72
C ASP A 430 -19.89 -1.40 7.41
N SER A 431 -19.27 -0.62 6.53
CA SER A 431 -17.85 -0.78 6.13
C SER A 431 -16.89 0.08 6.96
N LEU A 432 -17.43 1.08 7.65
CA LEU A 432 -16.69 2.00 8.51
C LEU A 432 -16.25 1.39 9.84
N PHE A 433 -16.81 0.23 10.25
CA PHE A 433 -16.57 -0.30 11.60
C PHE A 433 -15.08 -0.45 11.97
N PRO A 434 -14.18 -1.01 11.12
CA PRO A 434 -12.76 -1.08 11.48
C PRO A 434 -12.10 0.29 11.57
N LEU A 435 -12.51 1.22 10.73
CA LEU A 435 -11.99 2.59 10.71
C LEU A 435 -12.57 3.42 11.85
N GLN A 436 -13.88 3.33 12.10
CA GLN A 436 -14.53 3.95 13.24
C GLN A 436 -14.02 3.37 14.55
N ALA A 437 -13.73 2.07 14.59
CA ALA A 437 -13.12 1.45 15.77
C ALA A 437 -11.66 1.90 15.94
N ALA A 438 -10.89 2.09 14.86
CA ALA A 438 -9.55 2.64 14.92
C ALA A 438 -9.57 4.08 15.44
N LEU A 439 -10.40 4.93 14.85
CA LEU A 439 -10.60 6.31 15.30
C LEU A 439 -11.18 6.35 16.71
N GLY A 440 -12.18 5.52 17.01
CA GLY A 440 -12.79 5.43 18.32
C GLY A 440 -11.88 4.85 19.40
N TYR A 441 -10.98 3.94 19.05
CA TYR A 441 -9.98 3.41 19.98
C TYR A 441 -8.86 4.43 20.23
N ASP A 442 -8.41 5.13 19.20
CA ASP A 442 -7.46 6.23 19.34
C ASP A 442 -8.07 7.33 20.23
N ILE A 443 -9.35 7.65 20.03
CA ILE A 443 -10.13 8.52 20.92
C ILE A 443 -10.17 7.95 22.33
N ALA A 444 -10.48 6.67 22.53
CA ALA A 444 -10.57 6.05 23.85
C ALA A 444 -9.21 5.97 24.56
N GLN A 445 -8.14 5.63 23.85
CA GLN A 445 -6.78 5.68 24.39
C GLN A 445 -6.40 7.10 24.80
N ASN A 446 -6.76 8.09 23.99
CA ASN A 446 -6.50 9.48 24.26
C ASN A 446 -7.32 10.01 25.44
N LEU A 447 -8.57 9.56 25.61
CA LEU A 447 -9.39 9.86 26.79
C LEU A 447 -8.78 9.35 28.09
N PHE A 448 -8.05 8.22 28.05
CA PHE A 448 -7.46 7.63 29.25
C PHE A 448 -6.01 8.06 29.52
N VAL A 449 -5.34 8.72 28.57
CA VAL A 449 -3.87 8.95 28.65
C VAL A 449 -3.49 10.43 28.61
N GLY A 450 -4.38 11.34 28.19
CA GLY A 450 -4.05 12.77 28.08
C GLY A 450 -4.86 13.66 29.01
N PRO A 451 -4.23 14.64 29.71
CA PRO A 451 -4.95 15.63 30.51
C PRO A 451 -5.67 16.66 29.65
N ASP A 452 -5.23 16.90 28.41
CA ASP A 452 -5.69 17.99 27.55
C ASP A 452 -6.43 17.44 26.32
N ASN A 453 -7.76 17.62 26.28
CA ASN A 453 -8.61 17.09 25.22
C ASN A 453 -9.32 18.23 24.46
N LEU A 454 -9.26 18.19 23.13
CA LEU A 454 -9.98 19.09 22.23
C LEU A 454 -11.15 18.32 21.60
N LEU A 455 -12.36 18.59 22.06
CA LEU A 455 -13.60 18.03 21.48
C LEU A 455 -14.01 18.83 20.25
N VAL A 456 -14.28 18.14 19.14
CA VAL A 456 -14.76 18.71 17.88
C VAL A 456 -16.02 17.99 17.41
N GLU A 457 -16.79 18.58 16.48
CA GLU A 457 -18.08 18.01 16.07
C GLU A 457 -17.93 16.71 15.28
N GLY A 458 -17.05 16.70 14.29
CA GLY A 458 -16.95 15.62 13.35
C GLY A 458 -15.53 15.25 12.92
N THR A 459 -15.46 14.24 12.07
CA THR A 459 -14.21 13.76 11.49
C THR A 459 -13.59 14.74 10.48
N SER A 460 -14.40 15.58 9.83
CA SER A 460 -13.92 16.67 8.99
C SER A 460 -13.09 17.68 9.77
N ASP A 461 -13.61 18.09 10.97
CA ASP A 461 -12.89 19.00 11.86
C ASP A 461 -11.55 18.42 12.30
N TYR A 462 -11.58 17.16 12.74
CA TYR A 462 -10.36 16.43 13.08
C TYR A 462 -9.34 16.45 11.95
N THR A 463 -9.79 16.15 10.74
CA THR A 463 -8.91 16.06 9.55
C THR A 463 -8.31 17.42 9.20
N TYR A 464 -9.12 18.48 9.16
CA TYR A 464 -8.63 19.83 8.87
C TYR A 464 -7.64 20.31 9.92
N LEU A 465 -7.98 20.17 11.20
CA LEU A 465 -7.12 20.62 12.30
C LEU A 465 -5.78 19.88 12.31
N THR A 466 -5.80 18.57 12.13
CA THR A 466 -4.59 17.75 12.11
C THR A 466 -3.69 18.12 10.94
N LEU A 467 -4.22 18.09 9.70
CA LEU A 467 -3.42 18.34 8.50
C LEU A 467 -2.82 19.73 8.45
N ILE A 468 -3.61 20.75 8.83
CA ILE A 468 -3.13 22.14 8.80
C ILE A 468 -2.16 22.39 9.97
N SER A 469 -2.38 21.78 11.14
CA SER A 469 -1.44 21.86 12.26
C SER A 469 -0.09 21.25 11.89
N ASP A 470 -0.06 20.07 11.30
CA ASP A 470 1.17 19.41 10.87
C ASP A 470 1.90 20.25 9.80
N PHE A 471 1.17 20.76 8.81
CA PHE A 471 1.73 21.64 7.78
C PHE A 471 2.35 22.92 8.35
N LEU A 472 1.67 23.58 9.28
CA LEU A 472 2.18 24.78 9.96
C LEU A 472 3.37 24.46 10.85
N LYS A 473 3.38 23.31 11.53
CA LYS A 473 4.51 22.82 12.31
C LYS A 473 5.76 22.63 11.45
N GLU A 474 5.64 21.97 10.31
CA GLU A 474 6.73 21.78 9.34
C GLU A 474 7.27 23.12 8.81
N ALA A 475 6.40 24.11 8.66
CA ALA A 475 6.76 25.48 8.27
C ALA A 475 7.31 26.35 9.43
N GLY A 476 7.45 25.82 10.64
CA GLY A 476 7.90 26.56 11.84
C GLY A 476 6.91 27.64 12.29
N ARG A 477 5.62 27.50 11.95
CA ARG A 477 4.53 28.44 12.28
C ARG A 477 3.72 27.96 13.50
N THR A 478 2.75 28.78 13.93
CA THR A 478 1.87 28.44 15.05
C THR A 478 0.98 27.24 14.71
N HIS A 479 1.08 26.19 15.50
CA HIS A 479 0.36 24.93 15.35
C HIS A 479 -0.23 24.47 16.68
N LEU A 480 -1.01 23.38 16.69
CA LEU A 480 -1.49 22.77 17.93
C LEU A 480 -0.33 22.18 18.73
N ASP A 481 -0.33 22.40 20.04
CA ASP A 481 0.64 21.78 20.96
C ASP A 481 0.45 20.25 20.94
N GLU A 482 1.53 19.49 20.97
CA GLU A 482 1.52 18.01 20.92
C GLU A 482 0.79 17.35 22.09
N ARG A 483 0.52 18.09 23.16
CA ARG A 483 -0.30 17.63 24.30
C ARG A 483 -1.77 17.46 23.94
N TRP A 484 -2.27 18.19 22.92
CA TRP A 484 -3.67 18.10 22.53
C TRP A 484 -4.03 16.74 21.96
N ARG A 485 -5.17 16.23 22.45
CA ARG A 485 -5.84 15.07 21.86
C ARG A 485 -7.15 15.53 21.25
N ILE A 486 -7.25 15.49 19.92
CA ILE A 486 -8.44 15.92 19.20
C ILE A 486 -9.43 14.75 19.19
N LEU A 487 -10.66 15.00 19.65
CA LEU A 487 -11.70 14.00 19.84
C LEU A 487 -12.96 14.39 19.05
N PRO A 488 -13.26 13.76 17.91
CA PRO A 488 -14.53 13.97 17.20
C PRO A 488 -15.68 13.31 17.95
N ALA A 489 -16.71 14.10 18.29
CA ALA A 489 -17.84 13.64 19.10
C ALA A 489 -18.94 12.93 18.28
N GLY A 490 -18.83 12.89 16.95
CA GLY A 490 -19.86 12.32 16.06
C GLY A 490 -21.11 13.19 15.97
N GLY A 491 -20.94 14.51 16.05
CA GLY A 491 -21.96 15.55 15.92
C GLY A 491 -22.17 16.39 17.18
N ALA A 492 -22.59 17.64 17.00
CA ALA A 492 -22.81 18.62 18.07
C ALA A 492 -23.74 18.11 19.19
N THR A 493 -24.67 17.20 18.88
CA THR A 493 -25.61 16.62 19.85
C THR A 493 -24.95 15.72 20.89
N ASN A 494 -23.80 15.14 20.58
CA ASN A 494 -23.07 14.20 21.45
C ASN A 494 -22.09 14.91 22.38
N ILE A 495 -21.63 16.11 22.03
CA ILE A 495 -20.64 16.87 22.81
C ILE A 495 -21.07 17.06 24.28
N PRO A 496 -22.33 17.39 24.61
CA PRO A 496 -22.75 17.48 26.01
C PRO A 496 -22.58 16.19 26.79
N ALA A 497 -22.84 15.04 26.20
CA ALA A 497 -22.64 13.74 26.82
C ALA A 497 -21.15 13.46 27.06
N PHE A 498 -20.29 13.78 26.07
CA PHE A 498 -18.84 13.65 26.21
C PHE A 498 -18.30 14.56 27.33
N VAL A 499 -18.69 15.83 27.36
CA VAL A 499 -18.28 16.77 28.42
C VAL A 499 -18.72 16.28 29.79
N ALA A 500 -19.93 15.72 29.91
CA ALA A 500 -20.42 15.17 31.17
C ALA A 500 -19.68 13.90 31.61
N LEU A 501 -19.25 13.05 30.64
CA LEU A 501 -18.49 11.82 30.89
C LEU A 501 -17.02 12.09 31.23
N ILE A 502 -16.39 13.04 30.55
CA ILE A 502 -15.00 13.45 30.82
C ILE A 502 -14.91 14.14 32.16
N GLY A 503 -15.99 14.80 32.58
CA GLY A 503 -16.19 15.34 33.91
C GLY A 503 -15.17 16.38 34.34
N THR A 504 -15.20 16.68 35.65
CA THR A 504 -14.34 17.69 36.28
C THR A 504 -12.88 17.27 36.43
N ASN A 505 -12.53 16.03 36.09
CA ASN A 505 -11.20 15.47 36.31
C ASN A 505 -10.25 15.57 35.08
N LEU A 506 -10.79 15.82 33.86
CA LEU A 506 -10.01 15.99 32.65
C LEU A 506 -10.36 17.34 32.03
N GLN A 507 -9.35 18.08 31.62
CA GLN A 507 -9.53 19.42 31.07
C GLN A 507 -9.93 19.31 29.58
N ALA A 508 -11.23 19.45 29.29
CA ALA A 508 -11.73 19.48 27.93
C ALA A 508 -11.85 20.92 27.40
N THR A 509 -11.33 21.16 26.20
CA THR A 509 -11.63 22.35 25.40
C THR A 509 -12.54 21.92 24.27
N VAL A 510 -13.53 22.71 23.92
CA VAL A 510 -14.56 22.36 22.91
C VAL A 510 -14.51 23.39 21.79
N LEU A 511 -14.38 22.92 20.57
CA LEU A 511 -14.55 23.69 19.35
C LEU A 511 -15.82 23.22 18.63
N ILE A 512 -16.74 24.14 18.34
CA ILE A 512 -17.98 23.85 17.63
C ILE A 512 -18.28 24.90 16.58
N ASP A 513 -19.13 24.50 15.64
CA ASP A 513 -19.76 25.40 14.70
C ASP A 513 -20.68 26.39 15.43
N SER A 514 -20.72 27.62 14.94
CA SER A 514 -21.47 28.71 15.58
C SER A 514 -22.98 28.65 15.29
N THR A 515 -23.53 27.45 15.10
CA THR A 515 -24.96 27.28 14.85
C THR A 515 -25.79 27.55 16.13
N PRO A 516 -26.97 28.21 16.03
CA PRO A 516 -27.77 28.57 17.21
C PRO A 516 -28.16 27.39 18.12
N ALA A 517 -28.40 26.22 17.50
CA ALA A 517 -28.79 25.01 18.23
C ALA A 517 -27.63 24.38 19.02
N GLY A 518 -26.41 24.37 18.47
CA GLY A 518 -25.20 23.88 19.12
C GLY A 518 -24.80 24.77 20.30
N VAL A 519 -24.77 26.08 20.07
CA VAL A 519 -24.41 27.10 21.07
C VAL A 519 -25.34 27.07 22.28
N ALA A 520 -26.66 26.93 22.09
CA ALA A 520 -27.63 26.89 23.17
C ALA A 520 -27.42 25.71 24.14
N LYS A 521 -27.11 24.52 23.62
CA LYS A 521 -26.86 23.32 24.42
C LYS A 521 -25.60 23.46 25.28
N LEU A 522 -24.53 24.00 24.72
CA LEU A 522 -23.24 24.15 25.40
C LEU A 522 -23.23 25.29 26.44
N LYS A 523 -23.96 26.38 26.18
CA LYS A 523 -24.20 27.40 27.23
C LYS A 523 -24.86 26.82 28.48
N THR A 524 -25.66 25.78 28.34
CA THR A 524 -26.24 25.08 29.49
C THR A 524 -25.17 24.35 30.31
N LEU A 525 -24.12 23.78 29.65
CA LEU A 525 -23.01 23.11 30.33
C LEU A 525 -22.10 24.10 31.07
N THR A 526 -21.83 25.26 30.45
CA THR A 526 -21.07 26.32 31.11
C THR A 526 -21.82 26.89 32.30
N ASN A 527 -23.12 27.08 32.19
CA ASN A 527 -23.96 27.52 33.30
C ASN A 527 -24.05 26.51 34.48
N LYS A 528 -23.89 25.21 34.18
CA LYS A 528 -23.83 24.14 35.19
C LYS A 528 -22.42 23.93 35.76
N GLY A 529 -21.43 24.70 35.34
CA GLY A 529 -20.04 24.57 35.81
C GLY A 529 -19.30 23.34 35.30
N LEU A 530 -19.86 22.62 34.30
CA LEU A 530 -19.26 21.42 33.72
C LEU A 530 -18.21 21.73 32.67
N LEU A 531 -18.24 22.95 32.08
CA LEU A 531 -17.27 23.45 31.10
C LEU A 531 -16.93 24.91 31.43
N SER A 532 -15.64 25.24 31.47
CA SER A 532 -15.21 26.63 31.60
C SER A 532 -15.58 27.45 30.36
N PRO A 533 -16.15 28.67 30.52
CA PRO A 533 -16.43 29.53 29.36
C PRO A 533 -15.21 29.80 28.46
N LYS A 534 -13.99 29.83 29.01
CA LYS A 534 -12.74 30.04 28.30
C LYS A 534 -12.33 28.84 27.42
N ARG A 535 -12.94 27.68 27.69
CA ARG A 535 -12.66 26.41 26.96
C ARG A 535 -13.74 26.08 25.94
N LEU A 536 -14.69 26.98 25.70
CA LEU A 536 -15.68 26.90 24.65
C LEU A 536 -15.28 27.86 23.52
N LEU A 537 -14.86 27.33 22.40
CA LEU A 537 -14.45 28.07 21.23
C LEU A 537 -15.50 27.90 20.12
N LEU A 538 -15.85 29.00 19.47
CA LEU A 538 -16.82 29.04 18.38
C LEU A 538 -16.11 29.42 17.08
N THR A 539 -16.48 28.81 15.98
CA THR A 539 -15.85 29.04 14.66
C THR A 539 -16.01 30.47 14.15
N ASP A 540 -17.10 31.17 14.52
CA ASP A 540 -17.34 32.57 14.14
C ASP A 540 -16.31 33.57 14.68
N SER A 541 -15.64 33.21 15.77
CA SER A 541 -14.56 34.02 16.35
C SER A 541 -13.30 34.06 15.49
N PHE A 542 -13.19 33.15 14.50
CA PHE A 542 -12.01 32.97 13.65
C PHE A 542 -12.31 33.08 12.14
N SER A 543 -13.56 33.36 11.76
CA SER A 543 -14.04 33.38 10.36
C SER A 543 -14.31 34.79 9.81
N ASP A 544 -13.64 35.82 10.35
CA ASP A 544 -13.77 37.23 9.94
C ASP A 544 -15.23 37.75 9.88
N GLY A 545 -16.04 37.35 10.86
CA GLY A 545 -17.40 37.87 11.05
C GLY A 545 -18.49 37.16 10.24
N VAL A 546 -18.19 35.97 9.70
CA VAL A 546 -19.23 35.09 9.12
C VAL A 546 -20.10 34.57 10.27
N LYS A 547 -21.40 34.93 10.24
CA LYS A 547 -22.36 34.46 11.25
C LYS A 547 -22.75 33.01 11.00
N ASP A 548 -23.01 32.28 12.07
CA ASP A 548 -23.38 30.85 12.03
C ASP A 548 -22.34 30.01 11.27
N SER A 549 -21.04 30.37 11.38
CA SER A 549 -19.96 29.76 10.62
C SER A 549 -19.73 28.31 10.98
N ASP A 550 -19.29 27.54 10.00
CA ASP A 550 -18.79 26.18 10.12
C ASP A 550 -17.25 26.22 10.09
N ILE A 551 -16.58 25.11 10.36
CA ILE A 551 -15.10 25.01 10.27
C ILE A 551 -14.59 25.32 8.84
N GLU A 552 -15.39 25.04 7.83
CA GLU A 552 -15.11 25.33 6.43
C GLU A 552 -14.94 26.82 6.14
N ASP A 553 -15.54 27.69 6.96
CA ASP A 553 -15.42 29.14 6.84
C ASP A 553 -14.07 29.70 7.32
N LEU A 554 -13.25 28.87 7.97
CA LEU A 554 -11.85 29.22 8.26
C LEU A 554 -11.01 29.26 6.97
N PHE A 555 -11.39 28.50 5.99
CA PHE A 555 -10.76 28.61 4.66
C PHE A 555 -11.22 29.90 3.96
N SER A 556 -10.32 30.49 3.18
CA SER A 556 -10.77 31.52 2.24
C SER A 556 -11.73 30.90 1.22
N PRO A 557 -12.71 31.66 0.69
CA PRO A 557 -13.62 31.12 -0.32
C PRO A 557 -12.89 30.50 -1.53
N GLY A 558 -11.73 31.06 -1.89
CA GLY A 558 -10.92 30.54 -2.99
C GLY A 558 -10.29 29.19 -2.67
N ASP A 559 -9.83 28.99 -1.45
CA ASP A 559 -9.21 27.74 -1.04
C ASP A 559 -10.28 26.65 -0.85
N TYR A 560 -11.39 26.97 -0.19
CA TYR A 560 -12.44 25.97 0.00
C TYR A 560 -13.06 25.51 -1.33
N ILE A 561 -13.22 26.40 -2.31
CA ILE A 561 -13.65 26.01 -3.67
C ILE A 561 -12.63 25.07 -4.34
N LYS A 562 -11.33 25.26 -4.14
CA LYS A 562 -10.34 24.31 -4.66
C LYS A 562 -10.54 22.91 -4.05
N LEU A 563 -10.77 22.84 -2.72
CA LEU A 563 -11.07 21.59 -2.04
C LEU A 563 -12.37 20.96 -2.56
N TYR A 564 -13.43 21.77 -2.68
CA TYR A 564 -14.72 21.33 -3.21
C TYR A 564 -14.61 20.80 -4.64
N ASN A 565 -13.95 21.54 -5.53
CA ASN A 565 -13.73 21.10 -6.90
C ASN A 565 -12.90 19.82 -6.99
N ALA A 566 -11.89 19.68 -6.13
CA ALA A 566 -11.05 18.48 -6.05
C ALA A 566 -11.83 17.25 -5.55
N ALA A 567 -12.82 17.47 -4.67
CA ALA A 567 -13.66 16.43 -4.09
C ALA A 567 -14.78 15.96 -5.02
N PHE A 568 -15.40 16.90 -5.74
CA PHE A 568 -16.62 16.63 -6.53
C PHE A 568 -16.39 16.67 -8.05
N GLY A 569 -15.16 16.92 -8.51
CA GLY A 569 -14.84 17.03 -9.93
C GLY A 569 -15.48 18.23 -10.62
N THR A 570 -15.89 19.25 -9.86
CA THR A 570 -16.57 20.45 -10.37
C THR A 570 -15.55 21.54 -10.79
N LYS A 571 -16.04 22.62 -11.38
CA LYS A 571 -15.22 23.76 -11.80
C LYS A 571 -15.81 25.09 -11.30
N LEU A 572 -16.35 25.11 -10.09
CA LEU A 572 -16.87 26.32 -9.46
C LEU A 572 -15.77 27.38 -9.29
N LYS A 573 -16.14 28.64 -9.42
CA LYS A 573 -15.28 29.80 -9.20
C LYS A 573 -15.83 30.64 -8.05
N VAL A 574 -14.98 31.44 -7.43
CA VAL A 574 -15.37 32.38 -6.37
C VAL A 574 -16.45 33.36 -6.87
N SER A 575 -16.41 33.76 -8.15
CA SER A 575 -17.42 34.60 -8.81
C SER A 575 -18.83 33.99 -8.83
N ASP A 576 -18.94 32.66 -8.71
CA ASP A 576 -20.22 31.96 -8.77
C ASP A 576 -20.92 31.95 -7.40
N LEU A 577 -20.20 32.32 -6.35
CA LEU A 577 -20.69 32.35 -4.97
C LEU A 577 -21.35 33.70 -4.66
N ASN A 578 -22.64 33.69 -4.44
CA ASN A 578 -23.41 34.86 -4.05
C ASN A 578 -23.64 34.89 -2.52
N GLY A 579 -23.61 36.10 -1.95
CA GLY A 579 -23.84 36.33 -0.52
C GLY A 579 -22.58 36.35 0.33
N ASN A 580 -22.74 36.68 1.64
CA ASN A 580 -21.66 36.78 2.62
C ASN A 580 -21.90 35.84 3.83
N ASP A 581 -22.82 34.91 3.68
CA ASP A 581 -23.08 33.85 4.66
C ASP A 581 -22.07 32.69 4.52
N ARG A 582 -22.23 31.67 5.33
CA ARG A 582 -21.32 30.54 5.37
C ARG A 582 -21.08 29.90 3.99
N ILE A 583 -19.85 29.44 3.75
CA ILE A 583 -19.39 28.95 2.44
C ILE A 583 -20.26 27.81 1.90
N ILE A 584 -20.73 26.91 2.77
CA ILE A 584 -21.60 25.79 2.41
C ILE A 584 -22.95 26.29 1.86
N ALA A 585 -23.56 27.30 2.47
CA ALA A 585 -24.81 27.87 1.99
C ALA A 585 -24.63 28.58 0.62
N ARG A 586 -23.48 29.21 0.41
CA ARG A 586 -23.14 29.86 -0.88
C ARG A 586 -22.91 28.80 -1.96
N ILE A 587 -22.25 27.69 -1.67
CA ILE A 587 -22.07 26.57 -2.61
C ILE A 587 -23.42 25.93 -2.94
N THR A 588 -24.27 25.67 -1.94
CA THR A 588 -25.62 25.13 -2.14
C THR A 588 -26.42 26.00 -3.11
N ARG A 589 -26.37 27.33 -2.97
CA ARG A 589 -27.03 28.25 -3.90
C ARG A 589 -26.44 28.21 -5.32
N ALA A 590 -25.11 28.12 -5.41
CA ALA A 590 -24.43 28.11 -6.71
C ALA A 590 -24.67 26.79 -7.48
N THR A 591 -24.78 25.67 -6.77
CA THR A 591 -24.99 24.35 -7.37
C THR A 591 -26.44 23.95 -7.52
N GLY A 592 -27.35 24.59 -6.76
CA GLY A 592 -28.77 24.22 -6.69
C GLY A 592 -29.05 22.89 -6.00
N ALA A 593 -28.04 22.24 -5.38
CA ALA A 593 -28.14 20.98 -4.70
C ALA A 593 -27.76 21.12 -3.21
N PRO A 594 -28.43 20.44 -2.27
CA PRO A 594 -28.03 20.43 -0.88
C PRO A 594 -26.61 19.89 -0.72
N PHE A 595 -25.79 20.55 0.08
CA PHE A 595 -24.46 20.07 0.42
C PHE A 595 -24.54 19.25 1.72
N THR A 596 -24.44 17.94 1.63
CA THR A 596 -24.61 17.01 2.76
C THR A 596 -23.35 16.22 3.09
N GLU A 597 -22.34 16.26 2.21
CA GLU A 597 -21.13 15.41 2.30
C GLU A 597 -19.91 16.23 2.76
N HIS A 598 -19.93 16.74 3.99
CA HIS A 598 -18.86 17.56 4.60
C HIS A 598 -17.50 16.86 4.64
N GLY A 599 -17.47 15.54 4.71
CA GLY A 599 -16.23 14.75 4.76
C GLY A 599 -15.45 14.73 3.45
N ARG A 600 -16.10 14.86 2.28
CA ARG A 600 -15.40 14.73 0.99
C ARG A 600 -14.35 15.81 0.70
N PRO A 601 -14.56 17.11 0.99
CA PRO A 601 -13.50 18.10 0.84
C PRO A 601 -12.33 17.90 1.81
N ALA A 602 -12.59 17.41 3.03
CA ALA A 602 -11.56 17.06 3.99
C ALA A 602 -10.73 15.87 3.50
N ASP A 603 -11.40 14.86 2.94
CA ASP A 603 -10.77 13.71 2.31
C ASP A 603 -9.94 14.11 1.06
N ALA A 604 -10.44 15.03 0.23
CA ALA A 604 -9.67 15.55 -0.90
C ALA A 604 -8.40 16.30 -0.44
N LEU A 605 -8.47 17.06 0.66
CA LEU A 605 -7.30 17.71 1.25
C LEU A 605 -6.29 16.66 1.76
N LEU A 606 -6.77 15.61 2.41
CA LEU A 606 -5.96 14.52 2.91
C LEU A 606 -5.19 13.81 1.78
N ARG A 607 -5.89 13.40 0.72
CA ARG A 607 -5.29 12.67 -0.41
C ARG A 607 -4.34 13.49 -1.26
N LYS A 608 -4.62 14.77 -1.41
CA LYS A 608 -3.84 15.69 -2.24
C LYS A 608 -3.06 16.69 -1.38
N ARG A 609 -2.68 16.28 -0.15
CA ARG A 609 -2.03 17.14 0.83
C ARG A 609 -0.80 17.86 0.26
N ASP A 610 0.04 17.14 -0.50
CA ASP A 610 1.29 17.68 -1.06
C ASP A 610 1.07 18.77 -2.11
N THR A 611 -0.13 18.82 -2.71
CA THR A 611 -0.51 19.84 -3.70
C THR A 611 -1.42 20.91 -3.14
N LEU A 612 -2.35 20.55 -2.26
CA LEU A 612 -3.38 21.48 -1.78
C LEU A 612 -2.93 22.29 -0.57
N LEU A 613 -2.18 21.69 0.38
CA LEU A 613 -1.68 22.42 1.57
C LEU A 613 -0.72 23.56 1.20
N PRO A 614 0.31 23.38 0.33
CA PRO A 614 1.18 24.49 -0.07
C PRO A 614 0.45 25.57 -0.89
N GLY A 615 -0.72 25.23 -1.46
CA GLY A 615 -1.54 26.15 -2.23
C GLY A 615 -2.58 26.94 -1.42
N LEU A 616 -2.61 26.78 -0.08
CA LEU A 616 -3.50 27.55 0.81
C LEU A 616 -3.04 29.00 0.91
N SER A 617 -4.02 29.90 0.94
CA SER A 617 -3.76 31.34 1.08
C SER A 617 -3.33 31.69 2.50
N GLU A 618 -2.59 32.78 2.63
CA GLU A 618 -2.19 33.31 3.93
C GLU A 618 -3.40 33.65 4.81
N THR A 619 -4.52 34.06 4.23
CA THR A 619 -5.77 34.30 4.95
C THR A 619 -6.25 33.02 5.66
N THR A 620 -6.26 31.89 4.96
CA THR A 620 -6.63 30.59 5.53
C THR A 620 -5.66 30.21 6.66
N LEU A 621 -4.37 30.24 6.39
CA LEU A 621 -3.35 29.85 7.37
C LEU A 621 -3.41 30.73 8.63
N SER A 622 -3.53 32.06 8.48
CA SER A 622 -3.64 32.96 9.62
C SER A 622 -4.88 32.72 10.48
N ARG A 623 -6.02 32.35 9.91
CA ARG A 623 -7.22 31.99 10.67
C ARG A 623 -7.02 30.73 11.51
N PHE A 624 -6.40 29.71 10.92
CA PHE A 624 -6.06 28.50 11.66
C PHE A 624 -5.01 28.77 12.74
N GLU A 625 -4.01 29.61 12.50
CA GLU A 625 -3.04 30.02 13.54
C GLU A 625 -3.70 30.76 14.70
N GLN A 626 -4.67 31.63 14.42
CA GLN A 626 -5.46 32.29 15.48
C GLN A 626 -6.25 31.29 16.29
N LEU A 627 -6.91 30.34 15.62
CA LEU A 627 -7.61 29.24 16.27
C LEU A 627 -6.67 28.40 17.13
N PHE A 628 -5.51 27.97 16.60
CA PHE A 628 -4.53 27.18 17.33
C PHE A 628 -3.94 27.95 18.54
N THR A 629 -3.70 29.25 18.38
CA THR A 629 -3.30 30.12 19.50
C THR A 629 -4.36 30.13 20.60
N ALA A 630 -5.64 30.28 20.22
CA ALA A 630 -6.74 30.27 21.19
C ALA A 630 -6.87 28.90 21.89
N ILE A 631 -6.79 27.80 21.15
CA ILE A 631 -6.82 26.45 21.71
C ILE A 631 -5.64 26.25 22.67
N ASN A 632 -4.42 26.54 22.24
CA ASN A 632 -3.21 26.38 23.07
C ASN A 632 -3.23 27.26 24.32
N SER A 633 -3.88 28.42 24.28
CA SER A 633 -4.04 29.30 25.46
C SER A 633 -4.89 28.68 26.57
N THR A 634 -5.63 27.62 26.27
CA THR A 634 -6.44 26.88 27.23
C THR A 634 -5.69 25.73 27.91
N LEU A 635 -4.45 25.43 27.49
CA LEU A 635 -3.58 24.49 28.20
C LEU A 635 -3.24 25.00 29.61
N ALA A 636 -3.17 24.09 30.56
CA ALA A 636 -2.81 24.41 31.95
C ALA A 636 -1.28 24.43 32.13
#